data_d8d15f0a9477085279f73e19d1e42e45
#
_entry.id   d8d15f0a9477085279f73e19d1e42e45
#
_cell.length_a   1.000
_cell.length_b   1.000
_cell.length_c   1.000
_cell.angle_alpha   90.00
_cell.angle_beta   90.00
_cell.angle_gamma   90.00
#
_symmetry.space_group_name_H-M   'P 1'
#
loop_
_entity.id
_entity.type
_entity.pdbx_description
1 polymer ?
#
loop_
_entity_poly.entity_id
_entity_poly.type
_entity_poly.pdbx_seq_one_letter_code
_entity_poly.pdbx_strand_id
1 'polypeptide(L)'
;MKFGKKKVQNQQIEEKNVSVFFPACFDDVQYAIDTLASQTPLMVSFTKADDKLMQRFLDFLSGAIYALKGYVVQKEQRVFLFVPQGIEILLDN
;
A
#
# COMPACT_ATOMS: atom_id res chain seq x y z
N MET A 1 -0.18 30.27 -13.82
CA MET A 1 0.22 29.43 -13.93
C MET A 1 -0.60 28.45 -14.04
N LYS A 2 -0.52 27.85 -14.39
CA LYS A 2 -1.12 26.97 -14.55
C LYS A 2 -0.84 26.00 -13.94
N PHE A 3 -0.83 25.71 -13.19
CA PHE A 3 -0.54 24.77 -12.66
C PHE A 3 -1.39 23.92 -12.64
N GLY A 4 -1.48 23.54 -12.52
CA GLY A 4 -2.14 22.63 -12.40
C GLY A 4 -2.57 21.93 -13.40
N LYS A 5 -2.42 22.04 -14.15
CA LYS A 5 -2.78 21.37 -14.99
C LYS A 5 -2.20 20.32 -15.27
N LYS A 6 -1.39 19.94 -14.66
CA LYS A 6 -0.85 18.90 -14.90
C LYS A 6 -1.76 17.91 -14.69
N LYS A 7 -2.01 17.20 -15.55
CA LYS A 7 -2.79 16.20 -15.37
C LYS A 7 -2.16 15.17 -14.72
N VAL A 8 -2.68 14.66 -13.76
CA VAL A 8 -2.15 13.50 -13.10
C VAL A 8 -2.26 12.33 -14.02
N GLN A 9 -1.13 11.79 -14.38
CA GLN A 9 -1.13 10.61 -15.16
C GLN A 9 -0.98 9.41 -14.28
N ASN A 10 -1.73 8.38 -14.55
CA ASN A 10 -1.58 7.15 -13.80
C ASN A 10 -0.24 6.54 -14.14
N GLN A 11 0.51 6.22 -13.11
CA GLN A 11 1.71 5.43 -13.28
C GLN A 11 1.32 3.97 -13.33
N GLN A 12 1.92 3.25 -14.24
CA GLN A 12 1.71 1.81 -14.35
C GLN A 12 2.92 1.11 -13.78
N ILE A 13 2.68 0.29 -12.77
CA ILE A 13 3.75 -0.44 -12.10
C ILE A 13 3.42 -1.91 -12.14
N GLU A 14 4.37 -2.72 -12.56
CA GLU A 14 4.17 -4.16 -12.57
C GLU A 14 4.25 -4.68 -11.14
N GLU A 15 3.35 -5.59 -10.82
CA GLU A 15 3.27 -6.09 -9.46
C GLU A 15 4.59 -6.68 -8.99
N LYS A 16 5.33 -7.32 -9.88
CA LYS A 16 6.59 -7.95 -9.49
C LYS A 16 7.63 -6.95 -9.04
N ASN A 17 7.42 -5.66 -9.34
CA ASN A 17 8.36 -4.61 -8.95
C ASN A 17 7.95 -3.89 -7.69
N VAL A 18 6.88 -4.34 -7.05
CA VAL A 18 6.41 -3.71 -5.82
C VAL A 18 7.17 -4.32 -4.65
N SER A 19 7.63 -3.47 -3.75
CA SER A 19 8.34 -3.95 -2.58
C SER A 19 7.43 -4.71 -1.65
N VAL A 20 7.95 -5.76 -1.03
CA VAL A 20 7.20 -6.54 -0.05
C VAL A 20 7.76 -6.22 1.32
N PHE A 21 6.86 -5.87 2.23
CA PHE A 21 7.23 -5.46 3.57
C PHE A 21 6.67 -6.46 4.58
N PHE A 22 7.52 -6.88 5.52
CA PHE A 22 7.13 -7.85 6.56
C PHE A 22 7.17 -7.14 7.91
N PRO A 23 6.05 -6.66 8.42
CA PRO A 23 6.09 -5.95 9.70
C PRO A 23 6.42 -6.89 10.86
N ALA A 24 7.20 -6.40 11.80
CA ALA A 24 7.58 -7.14 12.99
C ALA A 24 6.87 -6.62 14.22
N CYS A 25 6.49 -5.35 14.24
CA CYS A 25 5.78 -4.76 15.36
C CYS A 25 4.91 -3.62 14.83
N PHE A 26 4.03 -3.09 15.69
CA PHE A 26 3.11 -2.07 15.23
C PHE A 26 3.82 -0.77 14.85
N ASP A 27 4.94 -0.47 15.47
CA ASP A 27 5.65 0.76 15.11
C ASP A 27 6.08 0.78 13.64
N ASP A 28 6.18 -0.38 13.01
CA ASP A 28 6.53 -0.44 11.60
C ASP A 28 5.45 0.17 10.71
N VAL A 29 4.27 0.45 11.27
CA VAL A 29 3.20 1.05 10.47
C VAL A 29 3.60 2.43 9.96
N GLN A 30 4.49 3.13 10.66
CA GLN A 30 4.93 4.44 10.20
C GLN A 30 5.65 4.34 8.87
N TYR A 31 6.50 3.32 8.72
CA TYR A 31 7.17 3.11 7.45
C TYR A 31 6.17 2.88 6.33
N ALA A 32 5.16 2.07 6.60
CA ALA A 32 4.16 1.78 5.58
C ALA A 32 3.39 3.04 5.19
N ILE A 33 3.01 3.85 6.18
CA ILE A 33 2.27 5.07 5.91
C ILE A 33 3.12 6.03 5.09
N ASP A 34 4.39 6.19 5.48
CA ASP A 34 5.27 7.12 4.76
C ASP A 34 5.45 6.66 3.31
N THR A 35 5.58 5.36 3.11
CA THR A 35 5.73 4.82 1.76
C THR A 35 4.50 5.12 0.92
N LEU A 36 3.32 4.88 1.47
CA LEU A 36 2.08 5.10 0.73
C LEU A 36 1.83 6.59 0.52
N ALA A 37 2.18 7.42 1.48
CA ALA A 37 2.03 8.87 1.34
C ALA A 37 2.94 9.43 0.26
N SER A 38 4.02 8.72 -0.05
CA SER A 38 4.92 9.09 -1.13
C SER A 38 4.45 8.58 -2.47
N GLN A 39 3.20 8.11 -2.55
CA GLN A 39 2.61 7.62 -3.79
C GLN A 39 3.33 6.36 -4.29
N THR A 40 3.78 5.52 -3.36
CA THR A 40 4.46 4.29 -3.70
C THR A 40 3.60 3.12 -3.24
N PRO A 41 3.24 2.19 -4.13
CA PRO A 41 2.47 1.03 -3.72
C PRO A 41 3.32 0.13 -2.84
N LEU A 42 2.66 -0.59 -1.94
CA LEU A 42 3.36 -1.41 -0.97
C LEU A 42 2.60 -2.70 -0.75
N MET A 43 3.30 -3.81 -0.86
CA MET A 43 2.71 -5.10 -0.53
C MET A 43 3.15 -5.45 0.88
N VAL A 44 2.18 -5.75 1.74
CA VAL A 44 2.47 -6.07 3.13
C VAL A 44 2.13 -7.53 3.36
N SER A 45 3.11 -8.29 3.81
CA SER A 45 2.94 -9.70 4.11
C SER A 45 2.97 -9.88 5.61
N PHE A 46 1.90 -10.41 6.16
CA PHE A 46 1.80 -10.66 7.60
C PHE A 46 2.13 -12.11 7.94
N THR A 47 2.88 -12.78 7.04
CA THR A 47 3.20 -14.19 7.27
C THR A 47 4.11 -14.38 8.48
N LYS A 48 4.78 -13.33 8.93
CA LYS A 48 5.64 -13.40 10.10
C LYS A 48 5.05 -12.66 11.29
N ALA A 49 3.80 -12.26 11.22
CA ALA A 49 3.13 -11.52 12.30
C ALA A 49 2.00 -12.37 12.85
N ASP A 50 1.66 -12.15 14.13
CA ASP A 50 0.51 -12.84 14.68
C ASP A 50 -0.77 -12.10 14.27
N ASP A 51 -1.91 -12.72 14.61
CA ASP A 51 -3.20 -12.18 14.17
C ASP A 51 -3.47 -10.81 14.77
N LYS A 52 -3.04 -10.61 16.01
CA LYS A 52 -3.31 -9.34 16.67
C LYS A 52 -2.57 -8.20 15.98
N LEU A 53 -1.31 -8.41 15.67
CA LEU A 53 -0.55 -7.39 14.97
C LEU A 53 -1.13 -7.15 13.59
N MET A 54 -1.47 -8.22 12.88
CA MET A 54 -2.05 -8.06 11.55
C MET A 54 -3.32 -7.23 11.61
N GLN A 55 -4.21 -7.50 12.57
CA GLN A 55 -5.47 -6.80 12.64
C GLN A 55 -5.25 -5.31 12.93
N ARG A 56 -4.37 -4.99 13.88
CA ARG A 56 -4.10 -3.60 14.20
C ARG A 56 -3.49 -2.87 13.01
N PHE A 57 -2.57 -3.53 12.34
CA PHE A 57 -1.90 -2.94 11.19
C PHE A 57 -2.89 -2.68 10.07
N LEU A 58 -3.75 -3.67 9.78
CA LEU A 58 -4.74 -3.52 8.71
C LEU A 58 -5.74 -2.42 9.03
N ASP A 59 -6.20 -2.34 10.27
CA ASP A 59 -7.15 -1.30 10.65
C ASP A 59 -6.55 0.08 10.41
N PHE A 60 -5.29 0.25 10.77
CA PHE A 60 -4.64 1.54 10.62
C PHE A 60 -4.38 1.87 9.14
N LEU A 61 -3.85 0.90 8.40
CA LEU A 61 -3.53 1.14 7.00
C LEU A 61 -4.78 1.32 6.14
N SER A 62 -5.86 0.65 6.50
CA SER A 62 -7.11 0.82 5.76
C SER A 62 -7.59 2.27 5.85
N GLY A 63 -7.49 2.86 7.04
CA GLY A 63 -7.85 4.26 7.19
C GLY A 63 -6.91 5.18 6.42
N ALA A 64 -5.62 4.88 6.47
CA ALA A 64 -4.64 5.70 5.79
C ALA A 64 -4.82 5.65 4.27
N ILE A 65 -5.03 4.45 3.72
CA ILE A 65 -5.18 4.33 2.28
C ILE A 65 -6.49 4.96 1.81
N TYR A 66 -7.51 4.89 2.65
CA TYR A 66 -8.77 5.56 2.33
C TYR A 66 -8.54 7.07 2.23
N ALA A 67 -7.80 7.64 3.19
CA ALA A 67 -7.51 9.07 3.18
C ALA A 67 -6.67 9.46 1.96
N LEU A 68 -5.85 8.54 1.46
CA LEU A 68 -5.03 8.79 0.28
C LEU A 68 -5.78 8.48 -1.00
N LYS A 69 -7.06 8.12 -0.90
CA LYS A 69 -7.92 7.83 -2.05
C LYS A 69 -7.38 6.67 -2.86
N GLY A 70 -6.75 5.73 -2.19
CA GLY A 70 -6.24 4.53 -2.83
C GLY A 70 -7.13 3.34 -2.58
N TYR A 71 -6.58 2.16 -2.77
CA TYR A 71 -7.36 0.94 -2.55
C TYR A 71 -6.43 -0.17 -2.09
N VAL A 72 -7.05 -1.27 -1.63
CA VAL A 72 -6.35 -2.43 -1.10
C VAL A 72 -6.80 -3.65 -1.88
N VAL A 73 -5.85 -4.50 -2.24
CA VAL A 73 -6.15 -5.77 -2.88
C VAL A 73 -5.59 -6.86 -1.99
N GLN A 74 -6.43 -7.80 -1.56
CA GLN A 74 -5.94 -8.94 -0.79
C GLN A 74 -5.44 -9.99 -1.77
N LYS A 75 -4.14 -10.26 -1.73
CA LYS A 75 -3.53 -11.21 -2.66
C LYS A 75 -3.59 -12.62 -2.13
N GLU A 76 -3.41 -12.79 -0.85
CA GLU A 76 -3.47 -14.07 -0.17
C GLU A 76 -4.01 -13.81 1.22
N GLN A 77 -4.20 -14.89 1.97
CA GLN A 77 -4.86 -14.76 3.25
C GLN A 77 -4.16 -13.75 4.18
N ARG A 78 -2.86 -13.65 4.08
CA ARG A 78 -2.09 -12.75 4.94
C ARG A 78 -1.25 -11.77 4.15
N VAL A 79 -1.56 -11.55 2.87
CA VAL A 79 -0.78 -10.68 2.01
C VAL A 79 -1.71 -9.68 1.34
N PHE A 80 -1.41 -8.40 1.49
CA PHE A 80 -2.27 -7.33 1.01
C PHE A 80 -1.43 -6.32 0.23
N LEU A 81 -1.98 -5.86 -0.88
CA LEU A 81 -1.33 -4.85 -1.71
C LEU A 81 -2.09 -3.54 -1.53
N PHE A 82 -1.37 -2.50 -1.11
CA PHE A 82 -1.94 -1.18 -0.90
C PHE A 82 -1.49 -0.27 -2.04
N VAL A 83 -2.46 0.36 -2.69
CA VAL A 83 -2.18 1.14 -3.90
C VAL A 83 -2.71 2.55 -3.73
N PRO A 84 -1.83 3.56 -3.71
CA PRO A 84 -2.28 4.96 -3.61
C PRO A 84 -2.99 5.41 -4.89
N GLN A 85 -3.68 6.53 -4.79
CA GLN A 85 -4.37 7.11 -5.93
C GLN A 85 -3.37 7.42 -7.03
N GLY A 86 -3.76 7.22 -8.27
CA GLY A 86 -2.92 7.58 -9.41
C GLY A 86 -1.95 6.50 -9.84
N ILE A 87 -2.00 5.35 -9.18
CA ILE A 87 -1.13 4.23 -9.50
C ILE A 87 -1.97 3.10 -10.04
N GLU A 88 -1.57 2.53 -11.15
CA GLU A 88 -2.22 1.37 -11.72
C GLU A 88 -1.27 0.19 -11.61
N ILE A 89 -1.71 -0.89 -10.99
CA ILE A 89 -0.88 -2.07 -10.83
C ILE A 89 -1.19 -3.05 -11.95
N LEU A 90 -0.18 -3.44 -12.67
CA LEU A 90 -0.31 -4.46 -13.70
C LEU A 90 -0.04 -5.80 -13.03
N LEU A 91 -1.09 -6.57 -12.87
CA LEU A 91 -0.99 -7.82 -12.11
C LEU A 91 -0.15 -8.83 -12.85
N ASP A 92 0.63 -9.57 -12.06
CA ASP A 92 1.49 -10.57 -12.60
C ASP A 92 0.78 -11.91 -12.50
N ASN A 93 0.55 -12.56 -13.61
CA ASN A 93 -0.08 -13.87 -13.62
C ASN A 93 0.98 -14.99 -13.65
#